data_dc08c2941a8ed29e213a22195f957e3a
#
_entry.id   dc08c2941a8ed29e213a22195f957e3a
#
_cell.length_a   1.000
_cell.length_b   1.000
_cell.length_c   1.000
_cell.angle_alpha   90.00
_cell.angle_beta   90.00
_cell.angle_gamma   90.00
#
_symmetry.space_group_name_H-M   'P 1'
#
loop_
_entity.id
_entity.type
_entity.pdbx_description
1 polymer ?
#
loop_
_entity_poly.entity_id
_entity_poly.type
_entity_poly.pdbx_seq_one_letter_code
_entity_poly.pdbx_strand_id
1 'polypeptide(L)'
;MKYILMLSGTKAEFDWYAKWSPQDYEAQAAFMHAFHKELKDSGALVAAEGLAFPDEARVVRAGADGSPVVTKGIVRGVKDGAPFVTDGVFPESKEFLAGYTIIDVESAEQAYEIAARMSAAPGPGGIPGNIPIEVRQIMSGAPKELP
;
A
#
# COMPACT_ATOMS: atom_id res chain seq x y z
N MET A 1 9.02 -17.48 7.24
CA MET A 1 9.53 -16.10 7.03
C MET A 1 8.36 -15.21 6.60
N LYS A 2 8.24 -14.06 7.22
CA LYS A 2 7.14 -13.14 6.92
C LYS A 2 7.55 -12.12 5.87
N TYR A 3 6.66 -11.87 4.92
CA TYR A 3 6.80 -10.85 3.89
C TYR A 3 5.57 -9.97 3.85
N ILE A 4 5.77 -8.68 3.56
CA ILE A 4 4.70 -7.77 3.22
C ILE A 4 4.70 -7.54 1.71
N LEU A 5 3.53 -7.70 1.11
CA LEU A 5 3.26 -7.43 -0.30
C LEU A 5 2.49 -6.11 -0.37
N MET A 6 3.06 -5.10 -0.99
CA MET A 6 2.51 -3.75 -0.98
C MET A 6 2.08 -3.33 -2.38
N LEU A 7 0.83 -2.89 -2.48
CA LEU A 7 0.28 -2.26 -3.66
C LEU A 7 0.25 -0.75 -3.41
N SER A 8 0.96 -0.01 -4.23
CA SER A 8 1.03 1.46 -4.14
C SER A 8 0.67 2.10 -5.48
N GLY A 9 0.24 3.34 -5.43
CA GLY A 9 -0.08 4.12 -6.62
C GLY A 9 0.08 5.62 -6.38
N THR A 10 0.27 6.36 -7.46
CA THR A 10 0.23 7.82 -7.46
C THR A 10 -1.21 8.31 -7.34
N LYS A 11 -1.40 9.59 -7.03
CA LYS A 11 -2.74 10.19 -7.00
C LYS A 11 -3.46 10.02 -8.35
N ALA A 12 -2.76 10.18 -9.47
CA ALA A 12 -3.34 10.00 -10.80
C ALA A 12 -3.85 8.56 -11.02
N GLU A 13 -3.12 7.57 -10.53
CA GLU A 13 -3.54 6.17 -10.60
C GLU A 13 -4.78 5.89 -9.72
N PHE A 14 -4.86 6.50 -8.53
CA PHE A 14 -6.05 6.43 -7.71
C PHE A 14 -7.26 7.12 -8.36
N ASP A 15 -7.05 8.27 -9.00
CA ASP A 15 -8.12 8.98 -9.74
C ASP A 15 -8.64 8.14 -10.90
N TRP A 16 -7.75 7.44 -11.60
CA TRP A 16 -8.13 6.49 -12.64
C TRP A 16 -8.92 5.31 -12.08
N TYR A 17 -8.46 4.71 -10.99
CA TYR A 17 -9.16 3.62 -10.30
C TYR A 17 -10.57 4.06 -9.85
N ALA A 18 -10.72 5.29 -9.36
CA ALA A 18 -12.01 5.84 -8.94
C ALA A 18 -13.05 5.92 -10.06
N LYS A 19 -12.62 5.85 -11.32
CA LYS A 19 -13.49 5.91 -12.51
C LYS A 19 -13.87 4.54 -13.07
N TRP A 20 -13.44 3.46 -12.45
CA TRP A 20 -13.79 2.13 -12.90
C TRP A 20 -15.29 1.88 -12.82
N SER A 21 -15.80 1.00 -13.69
CA SER A 21 -17.19 0.57 -13.63
C SER A 21 -17.46 -0.27 -12.37
N PRO A 22 -18.74 -0.33 -11.91
CA PRO A 22 -19.10 -1.24 -10.80
C PRO A 22 -18.73 -2.69 -11.07
N GLN A 23 -18.86 -3.16 -12.32
CA GLN A 23 -18.51 -4.53 -12.70
C GLN A 23 -17.01 -4.79 -12.56
N ASP A 24 -16.17 -3.83 -12.91
CA ASP A 24 -14.71 -3.96 -12.79
C ASP A 24 -14.30 -4.02 -11.31
N TYR A 25 -14.91 -3.19 -10.46
CA TYR A 25 -14.69 -3.27 -9.00
C TYR A 25 -15.11 -4.62 -8.43
N GLU A 26 -16.28 -5.11 -8.82
CA GLU A 26 -16.79 -6.40 -8.33
C GLU A 26 -15.88 -7.56 -8.74
N ALA A 27 -15.40 -7.55 -9.98
CA ALA A 27 -14.48 -8.57 -10.48
C ALA A 27 -13.14 -8.56 -9.71
N GLN A 28 -12.58 -7.38 -9.47
CA GLN A 28 -11.36 -7.24 -8.69
C GLN A 28 -11.57 -7.67 -7.24
N ALA A 29 -12.65 -7.22 -6.62
CA ALA A 29 -12.98 -7.58 -5.25
C ALA A 29 -13.18 -9.08 -5.08
N ALA A 30 -13.88 -9.72 -6.01
CA ALA A 30 -14.09 -11.17 -6.01
C ALA A 30 -12.76 -11.93 -6.15
N PHE A 31 -11.87 -11.48 -7.03
CA PHE A 31 -10.53 -12.06 -7.17
C PHE A 31 -9.74 -11.94 -5.86
N MET A 32 -9.68 -10.76 -5.28
CA MET A 32 -8.91 -10.52 -4.06
C MET A 32 -9.48 -11.30 -2.88
N HIS A 33 -10.81 -11.40 -2.79
CA HIS A 33 -11.45 -12.19 -1.76
C HIS A 33 -11.10 -13.69 -1.87
N ALA A 34 -11.18 -14.25 -3.07
CA ALA A 34 -10.81 -15.65 -3.33
C ALA A 34 -9.31 -15.88 -3.10
N PHE A 35 -8.47 -14.95 -3.52
CA PHE A 35 -7.03 -15.00 -3.31
C PHE A 35 -6.65 -15.01 -1.82
N HIS A 36 -7.21 -14.11 -1.03
CA HIS A 36 -6.98 -14.07 0.41
C HIS A 36 -7.56 -15.29 1.13
N LYS A 37 -8.71 -15.79 0.68
CA LYS A 37 -9.30 -17.02 1.22
C LYS A 37 -8.38 -18.21 1.02
N GLU A 38 -7.82 -18.37 -0.17
CA GLU A 38 -6.88 -19.44 -0.48
C GLU A 38 -5.62 -19.36 0.40
N LEU A 39 -5.06 -18.15 0.56
CA LEU A 39 -3.91 -17.94 1.44
C LEU A 39 -4.23 -18.23 2.91
N LYS A 40 -5.44 -17.90 3.34
CA LYS A 40 -5.92 -18.21 4.70
C LYS A 40 -6.07 -19.72 4.90
N ASP A 41 -6.69 -20.41 3.95
CA ASP A 41 -6.91 -21.86 4.01
C ASP A 41 -5.60 -22.65 4.00
N SER A 42 -4.58 -22.14 3.31
CA SER A 42 -3.22 -22.72 3.29
C SER A 42 -2.39 -22.40 4.53
N GLY A 43 -2.86 -21.49 5.39
CA GLY A 43 -2.12 -21.00 6.55
C GLY A 43 -1.07 -19.94 6.25
N ALA A 44 -0.93 -19.49 5.01
CA ALA A 44 0.06 -18.50 4.61
C ALA A 44 -0.36 -17.05 4.96
N LEU A 45 -1.64 -16.75 5.06
CA LEU A 45 -2.12 -15.40 5.33
C LEU A 45 -1.92 -15.02 6.80
N VAL A 46 -1.22 -13.91 7.06
CA VAL A 46 -1.11 -13.28 8.38
C VAL A 46 -2.09 -12.13 8.52
N ALA A 47 -2.13 -11.22 7.55
CA ALA A 47 -3.03 -10.08 7.52
C ALA A 47 -3.17 -9.54 6.09
N ALA A 48 -4.28 -8.90 5.80
CA ALA A 48 -4.48 -8.18 4.53
C ALA A 48 -5.48 -7.05 4.77
N GLU A 49 -5.15 -5.85 4.30
CA GLU A 49 -6.01 -4.68 4.44
C GLU A 49 -5.92 -3.78 3.21
N GLY A 50 -7.07 -3.22 2.81
CA GLY A 50 -7.15 -2.11 1.88
C GLY A 50 -7.20 -0.79 2.64
N LEU A 51 -6.67 0.26 2.05
CA LEU A 51 -6.63 1.58 2.66
C LEU A 51 -7.55 2.56 1.93
N ALA A 52 -8.03 3.57 2.67
CA ALA A 52 -8.78 4.67 2.09
C ALA A 52 -7.94 5.44 1.05
N PHE A 53 -8.60 6.17 0.17
CA PHE A 53 -7.94 6.95 -0.88
C PHE A 53 -7.02 8.04 -0.29
N PRO A 54 -6.03 8.50 -1.07
CA PRO A 54 -5.06 9.49 -0.61
C PRO A 54 -5.65 10.79 -0.07
N ASP A 55 -6.85 11.17 -0.48
CA ASP A 55 -7.54 12.34 0.04
C ASP A 55 -7.82 12.25 1.55
N GLU A 56 -7.91 11.04 2.08
CA GLU A 56 -8.04 10.76 3.51
C GLU A 56 -6.70 10.80 4.26
N ALA A 57 -5.58 10.79 3.53
CA ALA A 57 -4.26 10.72 4.15
C ALA A 57 -3.90 12.00 4.91
N ARG A 58 -3.28 11.82 6.05
CA ARG A 58 -2.72 12.92 6.87
C ARG A 58 -1.31 12.55 7.27
N VAL A 59 -0.44 13.54 7.31
CA VAL A 59 0.90 13.41 7.87
C VAL A 59 0.89 14.04 9.25
N VAL A 60 1.32 13.28 10.25
CA VAL A 60 1.34 13.73 11.65
C VAL A 60 2.78 13.75 12.13
N ARG A 61 3.18 14.85 12.75
CA ARG A 61 4.46 15.01 13.44
C ARG A 61 4.23 15.38 14.88
N ALA A 62 5.17 15.07 15.73
CA ALA A 62 5.17 15.61 17.10
C ALA A 62 5.60 17.09 17.05
N GLY A 63 4.85 17.95 17.71
CA GLY A 63 5.25 19.32 17.99
C GLY A 63 6.34 19.38 19.08
N ALA A 64 6.84 20.59 19.36
CA ALA A 64 7.89 20.79 20.36
C ALA A 64 7.47 20.34 21.78
N ASP A 65 6.17 20.40 22.09
CA ASP A 65 5.56 19.96 23.35
C ASP A 65 5.08 18.50 23.32
N GLY A 66 5.32 17.77 22.23
CA GLY A 66 4.87 16.39 22.03
C GLY A 66 3.43 16.26 21.50
N SER A 67 2.68 17.36 21.35
CA SER A 67 1.34 17.31 20.77
C SER A 67 1.38 17.05 19.26
N PRO A 68 0.31 16.44 18.68
CA PRO A 68 0.30 16.14 17.26
C PRO A 68 0.18 17.40 16.39
N VAL A 69 1.02 17.50 15.37
CA VAL A 69 0.88 18.46 14.27
C VAL A 69 0.41 17.69 13.04
N VAL A 70 -0.81 17.95 12.62
CA VAL A 70 -1.47 17.22 11.52
C VAL A 70 -1.48 18.07 10.26
N THR A 71 -0.98 17.53 9.15
CA THR A 71 -0.99 18.19 7.85
C THR A 71 -1.61 17.31 6.78
N LYS A 72 -2.20 17.96 5.78
CA LYS A 72 -2.82 17.32 4.60
C LYS A 72 -1.86 17.22 3.41
N GLY A 73 -0.59 17.46 3.63
CA GLY A 73 0.42 17.47 2.57
C GLY A 73 1.80 17.16 3.12
N ILE A 74 2.81 17.23 2.25
CA ILE A 74 4.20 17.02 2.64
C ILE A 74 4.76 18.30 3.27
N VAL A 75 5.26 18.16 4.50
CA VAL A 75 6.03 19.20 5.17
C VAL A 75 7.45 19.19 4.61
N ARG A 76 7.84 20.28 3.93
CA ARG A 76 9.18 20.40 3.33
C ARG A 76 10.18 21.15 4.22
N GLY A 77 9.74 21.68 5.37
CA GLY A 77 10.60 22.41 6.28
C GLY A 77 9.78 23.23 7.28
N VAL A 78 10.47 24.11 8.00
CA VAL A 78 9.87 25.03 8.95
C VAL A 78 10.19 26.46 8.51
N LYS A 79 9.16 27.32 8.39
CA LYS A 79 9.31 28.74 8.10
C LYS A 79 8.56 29.52 9.18
N ASP A 80 9.25 30.48 9.80
CA ASP A 80 8.69 31.32 10.88
C ASP A 80 8.09 30.50 12.05
N GLY A 81 8.73 29.36 12.39
CA GLY A 81 8.26 28.50 13.46
C GLY A 81 7.08 27.59 13.12
N ALA A 82 6.57 27.65 11.88
CA ALA A 82 5.47 26.83 11.40
C ALA A 82 5.90 25.85 10.30
N PRO A 83 5.29 24.65 10.22
CA PRO A 83 5.55 23.71 9.13
C PRO A 83 5.23 24.33 7.78
N PHE A 84 6.18 24.27 6.85
CA PHE A 84 5.98 24.71 5.48
C PHE A 84 5.38 23.58 4.65
N VAL A 85 4.10 23.71 4.30
CA VAL A 85 3.38 22.77 3.45
C VAL A 85 3.22 23.39 2.06
N THR A 86 3.75 22.77 1.04
CA THR A 86 3.49 23.17 -0.35
C THR A 86 2.05 22.82 -0.72
N ASP A 87 1.20 23.82 -0.85
CA ASP A 87 -0.17 23.78 -1.42
C ASP A 87 -1.15 22.79 -0.77
N GLY A 88 -0.82 22.18 0.37
CA GLY A 88 -1.65 21.17 1.01
C GLY A 88 -1.86 19.91 0.14
N VAL A 89 -1.11 19.78 -0.95
CA VAL A 89 -1.20 18.71 -1.93
C VAL A 89 0.10 17.92 -1.93
N PHE A 90 -0.01 16.61 -1.99
CA PHE A 90 1.15 15.75 -2.17
C PHE A 90 1.71 15.89 -3.58
N PRO A 91 3.05 15.82 -3.81
CA PRO A 91 3.62 15.82 -5.13
C PRO A 91 3.00 14.73 -6.03
N GLU A 92 2.90 15.01 -7.33
CA GLU A 92 2.38 14.05 -8.31
C GLU A 92 3.15 12.72 -8.32
N SER A 93 4.45 12.76 -8.01
CA SER A 93 5.32 11.59 -7.92
C SER A 93 5.18 10.80 -6.63
N LYS A 94 4.43 11.31 -5.63
CA LYS A 94 4.24 10.55 -4.39
C LYS A 94 3.39 9.33 -4.64
N GLU A 95 3.89 8.18 -4.22
CA GLU A 95 3.13 6.95 -4.17
C GLU A 95 2.49 6.77 -2.79
N PHE A 96 1.24 6.35 -2.80
CA PHE A 96 0.49 6.02 -1.60
C PHE A 96 0.26 4.52 -1.54
N LEU A 97 0.41 3.94 -0.37
CA LEU A 97 0.02 2.56 -0.15
C LEU A 97 -1.51 2.45 -0.34
N ALA A 98 -1.93 1.57 -1.23
CA ALA A 98 -3.35 1.29 -1.47
C ALA A 98 -3.85 0.12 -0.62
N GLY A 99 -2.98 -0.83 -0.35
CA GLY A 99 -3.28 -2.00 0.44
C GLY A 99 -2.05 -2.89 0.59
N TYR A 100 -2.15 -3.86 1.48
CA TYR A 100 -1.06 -4.80 1.71
C TYR A 100 -1.60 -6.18 2.08
N THR A 101 -0.74 -7.16 1.85
CA THR A 101 -0.95 -8.54 2.30
C THR A 101 0.32 -8.99 3.01
N ILE A 102 0.21 -9.47 4.23
CA ILE A 102 1.31 -10.07 4.97
C ILE A 102 1.16 -11.58 4.93
N ILE A 103 2.22 -12.26 4.51
CA ILE A 103 2.26 -13.71 4.38
C ILE A 103 3.40 -14.30 5.20
N ASP A 104 3.23 -15.54 5.64
CA ASP A 104 4.28 -16.35 6.24
C ASP A 104 4.54 -17.56 5.35
N VAL A 105 5.73 -17.61 4.78
CA VAL A 105 6.14 -18.61 3.79
C VAL A 105 7.54 -19.13 4.07
N GLU A 106 7.92 -20.22 3.40
CA GLU A 106 9.21 -20.88 3.65
C GLU A 106 10.36 -20.23 2.89
N SER A 107 10.08 -19.52 1.78
CA SER A 107 11.12 -18.92 0.93
C SER A 107 10.67 -17.61 0.30
N ALA A 108 11.65 -16.81 -0.16
CA ALA A 108 11.39 -15.60 -0.92
C ALA A 108 10.70 -15.92 -2.26
N GLU A 109 11.06 -17.03 -2.89
CA GLU A 109 10.48 -17.47 -4.15
C GLU A 109 8.97 -17.69 -4.03
N GLN A 110 8.50 -18.31 -2.95
CA GLN A 110 7.08 -18.45 -2.68
C GLN A 110 6.40 -17.09 -2.51
N ALA A 111 7.05 -16.14 -1.84
CA ALA A 111 6.52 -14.79 -1.72
C ALA A 111 6.39 -14.11 -3.09
N TYR A 112 7.36 -14.29 -3.98
CA TYR A 112 7.32 -13.73 -5.34
C TYR A 112 6.21 -14.35 -6.19
N GLU A 113 5.99 -15.65 -6.10
CA GLU A 113 4.88 -16.33 -6.78
C GLU A 113 3.53 -15.80 -6.32
N ILE A 114 3.35 -15.62 -5.03
CA ILE A 114 2.13 -15.06 -4.44
C ILE A 114 1.95 -13.60 -4.90
N ALA A 115 3.02 -12.80 -4.89
CA ALA A 115 2.99 -11.41 -5.36
C ALA A 115 2.63 -11.31 -6.86
N ALA A 116 3.15 -12.21 -7.69
CA ALA A 116 2.81 -12.26 -9.11
C ALA A 116 1.31 -12.54 -9.34
N ARG A 117 0.72 -13.42 -8.54
CA ARG A 117 -0.72 -13.69 -8.59
C ARG A 117 -1.53 -12.46 -8.15
N MET A 118 -1.11 -11.77 -7.09
CA MET A 118 -1.73 -10.52 -6.65
C MET A 118 -1.65 -9.44 -7.73
N SER A 119 -0.50 -9.32 -8.38
CA SER A 119 -0.26 -8.37 -9.48
C SER A 119 -1.20 -8.61 -10.67
N ALA A 120 -1.56 -9.87 -10.92
CA ALA A 120 -2.44 -10.26 -12.02
C ALA A 120 -3.94 -10.05 -11.74
N ALA A 121 -4.31 -9.47 -10.60
CA ALA A 121 -5.70 -9.15 -10.31
C ALA A 121 -6.35 -8.39 -11.48
N PRO A 122 -7.62 -8.68 -11.83
CA PRO A 122 -8.23 -8.10 -13.02
C PRO A 122 -8.45 -6.60 -12.87
N GLY A 123 -8.09 -5.88 -13.93
CA GLY A 123 -8.42 -4.49 -14.14
C GLY A 123 -9.67 -4.33 -15.03
N PRO A 124 -9.87 -3.14 -15.62
CA PRO A 124 -10.98 -2.87 -16.52
C PRO A 124 -11.07 -3.89 -17.65
N GLY A 125 -12.29 -4.39 -17.89
CA GLY A 125 -12.54 -5.40 -18.91
C GLY A 125 -12.04 -6.80 -18.57
N GLY A 126 -11.64 -7.05 -17.31
CA GLY A 126 -11.12 -8.34 -16.87
C GLY A 126 -9.67 -8.59 -17.26
N ILE A 127 -8.99 -7.61 -17.84
CA ILE A 127 -7.58 -7.72 -18.25
C ILE A 127 -6.70 -7.70 -16.99
N PRO A 128 -5.73 -8.62 -16.84
CA PRO A 128 -4.81 -8.58 -15.71
C PRO A 128 -4.13 -7.22 -15.58
N GLY A 129 -4.15 -6.64 -14.39
CA GLY A 129 -3.61 -5.31 -14.13
C GLY A 129 -2.10 -5.23 -14.26
N ASN A 130 -1.42 -6.31 -13.88
CA ASN A 130 0.05 -6.40 -13.85
C ASN A 130 0.69 -5.22 -13.11
N ILE A 131 0.05 -4.80 -12.03
CA ILE A 131 0.51 -3.68 -11.20
C ILE A 131 1.72 -4.16 -10.38
N PRO A 132 2.81 -3.38 -10.32
CA PRO A 132 3.96 -3.75 -9.50
C PRO A 132 3.59 -3.94 -8.03
N ILE A 133 4.04 -5.04 -7.46
CA ILE A 133 3.89 -5.34 -6.02
C ILE A 133 5.27 -5.29 -5.39
N GLU A 134 5.48 -4.39 -4.45
CA GLU A 134 6.71 -4.37 -3.67
C GLU A 134 6.68 -5.48 -2.62
N VAL A 135 7.70 -6.31 -2.62
CA VAL A 135 7.85 -7.43 -1.69
C VAL A 135 9.00 -7.16 -0.75
N ARG A 136 8.72 -7.09 0.55
CA ARG A 136 9.77 -6.88 1.57
C ARG A 136 9.64 -7.88 2.69
N GLN A 137 10.77 -8.43 3.12
CA GLN A 137 10.79 -9.28 4.29
C GLN A 137 10.55 -8.45 5.56
N ILE A 138 9.69 -8.94 6.44
CA ILE A 138 9.46 -8.33 7.75
C ILE A 138 10.59 -8.76 8.69
N MET A 139 11.22 -7.79 9.32
CA MET A 139 12.27 -8.06 10.28
C MET A 139 11.71 -8.75 11.52
N SER A 140 12.42 -9.75 12.01
CA SER A 140 12.12 -10.45 13.26
C SER A 140 12.83 -9.84 14.48
N GLY A 141 13.58 -8.76 14.29
CA GLY A 141 14.35 -8.07 15.33
C GLY A 141 15.08 -6.86 14.76
N ALA A 142 15.95 -6.25 15.55
CA ALA A 142 16.80 -5.17 15.05
C ALA A 142 17.71 -5.66 13.93
N PRO A 143 18.06 -4.80 12.96
CA PRO A 143 19.02 -5.14 11.92
C PRO A 143 20.34 -5.55 12.59
N LYS A 144 20.80 -6.77 12.30
CA LYS A 144 21.99 -7.31 12.94
C LYS A 144 23.27 -6.62 12.48
N GLU A 145 23.27 -6.09 11.27
CA GLU A 145 24.35 -5.22 10.74
C GLU A 145 23.80 -4.50 9.51
N LEU A 146 24.01 -3.19 9.43
CA LEU A 146 23.90 -2.49 8.16
C LEU A 146 25.17 -2.75 7.38
N PRO A 147 25.08 -3.10 6.10
CA PRO A 147 26.27 -3.26 5.27
C PRO A 147 27.04 -1.94 5.12
#